data_94465d27924fdb881b71f0c7dfefec59
#
_entry.id   94465d27924fdb881b71f0c7dfefec59
#
_cell.length_a   1.000
_cell.length_b   1.000
_cell.length_c   1.000
_cell.angle_alpha   90.00
_cell.angle_beta   90.00
_cell.angle_gamma   90.00
#
_symmetry.space_group_name_H-M   'P 1'
#
loop_
_entity.id
_entity.type
_entity.pdbx_description
1 polymer ?
#
loop_
_entity_poly.entity_id
_entity_poly.type
_entity_poly.pdbx_seq_one_letter_code
_entity_poly.pdbx_strand_id
1 'polypeptide(L)'
;MLNKVKTKALISVGAVAATSFILMMGYTAGQHSTAKQSRKEIELAAAKLVEDKQAEDKASILSSDTVKEFLTQYYTKEKLGENNTRIQPYMTESAYSQELSRQNDAMNQVYKDYILDYHFEKADIFVNQITNQAIAMVSYNVTYVSDLKNANQSKTNQTETRTIKLSYSKLPGKLLVNQVQVWKSGLDDLDKVTPKTLEESSSVPSLPNTTTK
;
A
#
# COMPACT_ATOMS: atom_id res chain seq x y z
N MET A 1 14.52 88.74 26.93
CA MET A 1 13.18 88.24 26.50
C MET A 1 13.35 87.40 25.27
N LEU A 2 13.11 86.07 25.33
CA LEU A 2 13.16 85.22 24.15
C LEU A 2 12.03 85.58 23.18
N ASN A 3 12.40 85.82 21.93
CA ASN A 3 11.47 86.24 20.90
C ASN A 3 10.47 85.11 20.67
N LYS A 4 9.14 85.36 20.95
CA LYS A 4 8.06 84.39 20.87
C LYS A 4 7.99 83.59 19.55
N VAL A 5 8.48 84.17 18.47
CA VAL A 5 8.54 83.54 17.13
C VAL A 5 9.67 82.54 17.09
N LYS A 6 10.84 82.74 17.67
CA LYS A 6 11.95 81.81 17.73
C LYS A 6 11.61 80.57 18.60
N THR A 7 10.88 80.82 19.70
CA THR A 7 10.44 79.70 20.58
C THR A 7 9.41 78.83 19.91
N LYS A 8 8.43 79.38 19.17
CA LYS A 8 7.45 78.57 18.40
C LYS A 8 8.12 77.79 17.27
N ALA A 9 9.11 78.41 16.56
CA ALA A 9 9.87 77.72 15.53
C ALA A 9 10.68 76.51 16.10
N LEU A 10 11.29 76.69 17.27
CA LEU A 10 12.07 75.62 17.92
C LEU A 10 11.23 74.50 18.39
N ILE A 11 10.02 74.74 18.92
CA ILE A 11 9.06 73.74 19.35
C ILE A 11 8.53 72.99 18.12
N SER A 12 8.22 73.64 17.01
CA SER A 12 7.71 72.94 15.80
C SER A 12 8.79 72.08 15.16
N VAL A 13 10.04 72.46 15.10
CA VAL A 13 11.15 71.65 14.59
C VAL A 13 11.39 70.44 15.50
N GLY A 14 11.34 70.60 16.82
CA GLY A 14 11.45 69.51 17.78
C GLY A 14 10.32 68.50 17.66
N ALA A 15 9.09 68.96 17.45
CA ALA A 15 7.93 68.03 17.26
C ALA A 15 8.04 67.22 15.97
N VAL A 16 8.48 67.83 14.86
CA VAL A 16 8.69 67.12 13.58
C VAL A 16 9.79 66.05 13.70
N ALA A 17 10.90 66.40 14.38
CA ALA A 17 12.01 65.46 14.59
C ALA A 17 11.59 64.25 15.48
N ALA A 18 10.82 64.53 16.55
CA ALA A 18 10.35 63.49 17.43
C ALA A 18 9.36 62.54 16.73
N THR A 19 8.44 63.07 15.91
CA THR A 19 7.50 62.24 15.14
C THR A 19 8.22 61.40 14.07
N SER A 20 9.20 61.95 13.37
CA SER A 20 10.03 61.22 12.41
C SER A 20 10.83 60.08 13.06
N PHE A 21 11.35 60.29 14.26
CA PHE A 21 12.10 59.30 15.02
C PHE A 21 11.21 58.16 15.49
N ILE A 22 9.99 58.45 15.94
CA ILE A 22 9.00 57.43 16.34
C ILE A 22 8.57 56.57 15.14
N LEU A 23 8.32 57.19 13.99
CA LEU A 23 7.97 56.48 12.76
C LEU A 23 9.11 55.58 12.26
N MET A 24 10.36 56.07 12.36
CA MET A 24 11.52 55.29 11.97
C MET A 24 11.78 54.11 12.90
N MET A 25 11.62 54.29 14.21
CA MET A 25 11.70 53.20 15.19
C MET A 25 10.55 52.16 15.00
N GLY A 26 9.33 52.62 14.76
CA GLY A 26 8.18 51.74 14.48
C GLY A 26 8.39 50.93 13.21
N TYR A 27 8.92 51.53 12.17
CA TYR A 27 9.21 50.82 10.91
C TYR A 27 10.30 49.74 11.05
N THR A 28 11.41 50.03 11.72
CA THR A 28 12.50 49.08 11.96
C THR A 28 12.08 47.94 12.89
N ALA A 29 11.33 48.22 13.94
CA ALA A 29 10.82 47.22 14.86
C ALA A 29 9.77 46.33 14.16
N GLY A 30 8.91 46.90 13.30
CA GLY A 30 7.93 46.17 12.49
C GLY A 30 8.57 45.22 11.48
N GLN A 31 9.60 45.65 10.77
CA GLN A 31 10.31 44.77 9.81
C GLN A 31 11.02 43.62 10.49
N HIS A 32 11.64 43.80 11.65
CA HIS A 32 12.33 42.74 12.37
C HIS A 32 11.35 41.68 12.95
N SER A 33 10.18 42.09 13.43
CA SER A 33 9.18 41.16 13.95
C SER A 33 8.52 40.35 12.83
N THR A 34 8.15 40.98 11.73
CA THR A 34 7.52 40.35 10.57
C THR A 34 8.48 39.37 9.88
N ALA A 35 9.77 39.74 9.74
CA ALA A 35 10.79 38.90 9.14
C ALA A 35 11.08 37.64 9.99
N LYS A 36 11.07 37.75 11.32
CA LYS A 36 11.24 36.61 12.24
C LYS A 36 10.03 35.68 12.22
N GLN A 37 8.82 36.22 12.16
CA GLN A 37 7.58 35.45 12.12
C GLN A 37 7.45 34.72 10.78
N SER A 38 7.73 35.38 9.67
CA SER A 38 7.76 34.80 8.34
C SER A 38 8.82 33.69 8.21
N ARG A 39 10.00 33.83 8.78
CA ARG A 39 11.03 32.79 8.80
C ARG A 39 10.59 31.54 9.58
N LYS A 40 10.00 31.74 10.75
CA LYS A 40 9.46 30.59 11.54
C LYS A 40 8.33 29.88 10.81
N GLU A 41 7.44 30.57 10.14
CA GLU A 41 6.37 30.00 9.36
C GLU A 41 6.90 29.21 8.15
N ILE A 42 7.92 29.74 7.46
CA ILE A 42 8.60 29.04 6.36
C ILE A 42 9.32 27.79 6.88
N GLU A 43 10.02 27.90 8.02
CA GLU A 43 10.75 26.78 8.61
C GLU A 43 9.78 25.66 9.07
N LEU A 44 8.66 26.03 9.69
CA LEU A 44 7.61 25.08 10.07
C LEU A 44 6.94 24.44 8.84
N ALA A 45 6.66 25.22 7.80
CA ALA A 45 6.11 24.71 6.57
C ALA A 45 7.09 23.76 5.85
N ALA A 46 8.37 24.09 5.82
CA ALA A 46 9.42 23.26 5.25
C ALA A 46 9.61 21.95 6.06
N ALA A 47 9.62 22.04 7.39
CA ALA A 47 9.72 20.87 8.26
C ALA A 47 8.51 19.92 8.05
N LYS A 48 7.30 20.46 7.97
CA LYS A 48 6.10 19.70 7.69
C LYS A 48 6.13 19.05 6.30
N LEU A 49 6.62 19.75 5.29
CA LEU A 49 6.76 19.21 3.92
C LEU A 49 7.77 18.07 3.84
N VAL A 50 8.85 18.15 4.63
CA VAL A 50 9.85 17.07 4.74
C VAL A 50 9.25 15.86 5.47
N GLU A 51 8.51 16.10 6.55
CA GLU A 51 7.83 15.05 7.30
C GLU A 51 6.77 14.34 6.45
N ASP A 52 5.93 15.11 5.73
CA ASP A 52 4.91 14.57 4.81
C ASP A 52 5.57 13.75 3.69
N LYS A 53 6.67 14.23 3.08
CA LYS A 53 7.42 13.45 2.07
C LYS A 53 8.04 12.18 2.64
N GLN A 54 8.60 12.23 3.83
CA GLN A 54 9.16 11.03 4.47
C GLN A 54 8.07 10.00 4.81
N ALA A 55 6.88 10.46 5.20
CA ALA A 55 5.72 9.59 5.43
C ALA A 55 5.22 8.97 4.11
N GLU A 56 5.13 9.75 3.03
CA GLU A 56 4.79 9.25 1.69
C GLU A 56 5.82 8.24 1.17
N ASP A 57 7.12 8.50 1.35
CA ASP A 57 8.18 7.58 0.94
C ASP A 57 8.11 6.26 1.72
N LYS A 58 7.87 6.30 3.02
CA LYS A 58 7.67 5.09 3.84
C LYS A 58 6.41 4.33 3.44
N ALA A 59 5.28 5.01 3.21
CA ALA A 59 4.04 4.41 2.76
C ALA A 59 4.12 3.79 1.36
N SER A 60 5.14 4.16 0.58
CA SER A 60 5.38 3.66 -0.77
C SER A 60 6.41 2.52 -0.84
N ILE A 61 6.92 2.04 0.31
CA ILE A 61 7.82 0.88 0.39
C ILE A 61 7.01 -0.34 0.83
N LEU A 62 7.04 -1.39 0.01
CA LEU A 62 6.36 -2.63 0.34
C LEU A 62 7.02 -3.29 1.56
N SER A 63 6.25 -3.53 2.61
CA SER A 63 6.68 -4.19 3.84
C SER A 63 5.85 -5.44 4.13
N SER A 64 6.36 -6.32 4.97
CA SER A 64 5.60 -7.48 5.45
C SER A 64 4.35 -7.07 6.22
N ASP A 65 4.39 -5.94 6.94
CA ASP A 65 3.23 -5.43 7.67
C ASP A 65 2.12 -4.97 6.72
N THR A 66 2.47 -4.25 5.65
CA THR A 66 1.51 -3.85 4.60
C THR A 66 0.84 -5.06 3.96
N VAL A 67 1.62 -6.10 3.67
CA VAL A 67 1.08 -7.36 3.12
C VAL A 67 0.18 -8.06 4.13
N LYS A 68 0.61 -8.17 5.39
CA LYS A 68 -0.16 -8.82 6.46
C LYS A 68 -1.49 -8.11 6.72
N GLU A 69 -1.50 -6.79 6.72
CA GLU A 69 -2.71 -5.99 6.88
C GLU A 69 -3.75 -6.32 5.80
N PHE A 70 -3.34 -6.30 4.53
CA PHE A 70 -4.20 -6.72 3.43
C PHE A 70 -4.71 -8.16 3.60
N LEU A 71 -3.82 -9.12 3.92
CA LEU A 71 -4.16 -10.53 4.07
C LEU A 71 -5.16 -10.75 5.19
N THR A 72 -5.04 -10.02 6.29
CA THR A 72 -5.99 -10.07 7.40
C THR A 72 -7.38 -9.66 6.94
N GLN A 73 -7.51 -8.57 6.19
CA GLN A 73 -8.81 -8.13 5.64
C GLN A 73 -9.35 -9.12 4.58
N TYR A 74 -8.46 -9.68 3.77
CA TYR A 74 -8.83 -10.58 2.67
C TYR A 74 -9.32 -11.95 3.15
N TYR A 75 -8.64 -12.51 4.17
CA TYR A 75 -8.93 -13.83 4.72
C TYR A 75 -9.82 -13.82 5.98
N THR A 76 -10.33 -12.67 6.41
CA THR A 76 -11.31 -12.58 7.50
C THR A 76 -12.65 -12.14 6.95
N LYS A 77 -13.63 -13.07 6.91
CA LYS A 77 -14.99 -12.83 6.41
C LYS A 77 -15.93 -13.93 6.86
N GLU A 78 -17.19 -13.60 7.11
CA GLU A 78 -18.20 -14.59 7.45
C GLU A 78 -18.56 -15.50 6.27
N LYS A 79 -18.62 -14.92 5.06
CA LYS A 79 -18.93 -15.63 3.81
C LYS A 79 -18.33 -14.91 2.61
N LEU A 80 -18.38 -15.56 1.46
CA LEU A 80 -17.88 -15.01 0.20
C LEU A 80 -18.49 -13.63 -0.08
N GLY A 81 -17.62 -12.63 -0.27
CA GLY A 81 -18.00 -11.25 -0.63
C GLY A 81 -18.36 -10.33 0.55
N GLU A 82 -18.48 -10.86 1.79
CA GLU A 82 -18.83 -10.02 2.94
C GLU A 82 -17.78 -8.94 3.21
N ASN A 83 -16.50 -9.24 2.97
CA ASN A 83 -15.38 -8.33 3.21
C ASN A 83 -15.08 -7.36 2.05
N ASN A 84 -15.90 -7.27 1.01
CA ASN A 84 -15.61 -6.50 -0.19
C ASN A 84 -15.32 -5.02 0.09
N THR A 85 -16.11 -4.38 0.96
CA THR A 85 -15.88 -2.98 1.34
C THR A 85 -14.59 -2.77 2.14
N ARG A 86 -14.14 -3.80 2.89
CA ARG A 86 -12.90 -3.73 3.67
C ARG A 86 -11.64 -3.93 2.82
N ILE A 87 -11.71 -4.75 1.76
CA ILE A 87 -10.55 -5.00 0.88
C ILE A 87 -10.42 -3.97 -0.24
N GLN A 88 -11.51 -3.32 -0.63
CA GLN A 88 -11.52 -2.34 -1.72
C GLN A 88 -10.45 -1.23 -1.57
N PRO A 89 -10.23 -0.61 -0.39
CA PRO A 89 -9.21 0.44 -0.22
C PRO A 89 -7.77 -0.03 -0.43
N TYR A 90 -7.52 -1.33 -0.32
CA TYR A 90 -6.20 -1.94 -0.48
C TYR A 90 -5.90 -2.36 -1.92
N MET A 91 -6.87 -2.32 -2.82
CA MET A 91 -6.75 -2.87 -4.18
C MET A 91 -6.84 -1.77 -5.23
N THR A 92 -6.20 -1.99 -6.38
CA THR A 92 -6.50 -1.18 -7.56
C THR A 92 -7.91 -1.51 -8.05
N GLU A 93 -8.53 -0.59 -8.79
CA GLU A 93 -9.87 -0.80 -9.35
C GLU A 93 -9.92 -2.07 -10.24
N SER A 94 -8.89 -2.30 -11.04
CA SER A 94 -8.78 -3.49 -11.89
C SER A 94 -8.70 -4.78 -11.05
N ALA A 95 -7.86 -4.80 -10.00
CA ALA A 95 -7.72 -5.96 -9.14
C ALA A 95 -9.01 -6.25 -8.34
N TYR A 96 -9.67 -5.19 -7.88
CA TYR A 96 -10.95 -5.32 -7.18
C TYR A 96 -12.05 -5.87 -8.11
N SER A 97 -12.13 -5.38 -9.35
CA SER A 97 -13.06 -5.90 -10.37
C SER A 97 -12.80 -7.37 -10.70
N GLN A 98 -11.52 -7.78 -10.78
CA GLN A 98 -11.15 -9.18 -10.97
C GLN A 98 -11.57 -10.05 -9.77
N GLU A 99 -11.41 -9.54 -8.55
CA GLU A 99 -11.86 -10.26 -7.35
C GLU A 99 -13.39 -10.43 -7.34
N LEU A 100 -14.16 -9.39 -7.66
CA LEU A 100 -15.62 -9.49 -7.80
C LEU A 100 -16.01 -10.49 -8.88
N SER A 101 -15.34 -10.48 -10.02
CA SER A 101 -15.57 -11.44 -11.10
C SER A 101 -15.30 -12.89 -10.64
N ARG A 102 -14.18 -13.10 -9.92
CA ARG A 102 -13.84 -14.39 -9.34
C ARG A 102 -14.89 -14.88 -8.33
N GLN A 103 -15.41 -13.97 -7.47
CA GLN A 103 -16.46 -14.29 -6.52
C GLN A 103 -17.77 -14.69 -7.24
N ASN A 104 -18.07 -14.06 -8.38
CA ASN A 104 -19.26 -14.33 -9.19
C ASN A 104 -19.11 -15.57 -10.12
N ASP A 105 -17.93 -16.20 -10.14
CA ASP A 105 -17.75 -17.45 -10.85
C ASP A 105 -18.73 -18.51 -10.36
N ALA A 106 -19.30 -19.29 -11.30
CA ALA A 106 -20.34 -20.28 -11.01
C ALA A 106 -19.90 -21.27 -9.93
N MET A 107 -18.64 -21.72 -9.96
CA MET A 107 -18.09 -22.65 -8.97
C MET A 107 -18.11 -22.01 -7.56
N ASN A 108 -17.65 -20.77 -7.44
CA ASN A 108 -17.62 -20.06 -6.16
C ASN A 108 -19.03 -19.77 -5.62
N GLN A 109 -19.98 -19.49 -6.51
CA GLN A 109 -21.38 -19.28 -6.13
C GLN A 109 -22.07 -20.55 -5.64
N VAL A 110 -21.71 -21.71 -6.16
CA VAL A 110 -22.23 -23.01 -5.66
C VAL A 110 -21.77 -23.26 -4.22
N TYR A 111 -20.52 -22.93 -3.90
CA TYR A 111 -19.92 -23.22 -2.60
C TYR A 111 -20.04 -22.12 -1.57
N LYS A 112 -20.60 -20.96 -1.89
CA LYS A 112 -20.62 -19.77 -1.02
C LYS A 112 -21.30 -19.98 0.35
N ASP A 113 -22.27 -20.88 0.42
CA ASP A 113 -23.01 -21.19 1.66
C ASP A 113 -22.48 -22.46 2.37
N TYR A 114 -21.55 -23.15 1.73
CA TYR A 114 -20.88 -24.35 2.28
C TYR A 114 -19.54 -24.07 2.93
N ILE A 115 -18.95 -22.87 2.70
CA ILE A 115 -17.66 -22.46 3.25
C ILE A 115 -17.83 -21.10 3.89
N LEU A 116 -17.79 -21.07 5.22
CA LEU A 116 -18.14 -19.91 6.04
C LEU A 116 -17.02 -19.60 7.04
N ASP A 117 -17.18 -18.50 7.77
CA ASP A 117 -16.43 -18.14 8.96
C ASP A 117 -14.89 -18.19 8.72
N TYR A 118 -14.44 -17.55 7.64
CA TYR A 118 -13.02 -17.43 7.36
C TYR A 118 -12.36 -16.53 8.42
N HIS A 119 -11.30 -17.02 9.01
CA HIS A 119 -10.52 -16.27 9.99
C HIS A 119 -9.02 -16.40 9.70
N PHE A 120 -8.37 -15.26 9.45
CA PHE A 120 -6.92 -15.20 9.26
C PHE A 120 -6.21 -15.59 10.55
N GLU A 121 -5.27 -16.52 10.48
CA GLU A 121 -4.44 -16.97 11.62
C GLU A 121 -3.05 -16.37 11.55
N LYS A 122 -2.31 -16.69 10.51
CA LYS A 122 -0.94 -16.24 10.30
C LYS A 122 -0.55 -16.27 8.83
N ALA A 123 0.56 -15.58 8.53
CA ALA A 123 1.21 -15.70 7.23
C ALA A 123 2.72 -15.60 7.38
N ASP A 124 3.44 -16.44 6.63
CA ASP A 124 4.86 -16.29 6.38
C ASP A 124 5.03 -15.50 5.09
N ILE A 125 5.63 -14.31 5.17
CA ILE A 125 5.60 -13.31 4.10
C ILE A 125 7.03 -13.01 3.63
N PHE A 126 7.26 -13.16 2.33
CA PHE A 126 8.50 -12.84 1.65
C PHE A 126 8.25 -11.67 0.68
N VAL A 127 8.92 -10.56 0.89
CA VAL A 127 8.73 -9.32 0.14
C VAL A 127 9.92 -9.04 -0.78
N ASN A 128 9.63 -8.75 -2.04
CA ASN A 128 10.57 -8.17 -2.98
C ASN A 128 10.21 -6.71 -3.23
N GLN A 129 10.93 -5.80 -2.58
CA GLN A 129 10.70 -4.36 -2.69
C GLN A 129 11.05 -3.78 -4.06
N ILE A 130 11.98 -4.43 -4.80
CA ILE A 130 12.41 -3.96 -6.13
C ILE A 130 11.27 -4.15 -7.14
N THR A 131 10.61 -5.32 -7.08
CA THR A 131 9.52 -5.66 -8.01
C THR A 131 8.14 -5.34 -7.46
N ASN A 132 8.04 -4.83 -6.23
CA ASN A 132 6.78 -4.64 -5.49
C ASN A 132 5.91 -5.89 -5.49
N GLN A 133 6.51 -7.03 -5.18
CA GLN A 133 5.83 -8.32 -5.11
C GLN A 133 6.05 -8.97 -3.75
N ALA A 134 5.06 -9.74 -3.33
CA ALA A 134 5.17 -10.59 -2.16
C ALA A 134 4.69 -12.01 -2.46
N ILE A 135 5.30 -12.98 -1.80
CA ILE A 135 4.81 -14.35 -1.72
C ILE A 135 4.46 -14.58 -0.27
N ALA A 136 3.27 -15.09 -0.01
CA ALA A 136 2.80 -15.36 1.33
C ALA A 136 2.23 -16.77 1.43
N MET A 137 2.68 -17.52 2.44
CA MET A 137 2.04 -18.75 2.87
C MET A 137 1.07 -18.39 4.00
N VAL A 138 -0.22 -18.41 3.69
CA VAL A 138 -1.29 -17.94 4.58
C VAL A 138 -2.01 -19.13 5.19
N SER A 139 -2.12 -19.14 6.51
CA SER A 139 -2.96 -20.09 7.25
C SER A 139 -4.20 -19.35 7.77
N TYR A 140 -5.36 -19.93 7.55
CA TYR A 140 -6.64 -19.39 7.97
C TYR A 140 -7.61 -20.50 8.31
N ASN A 141 -8.52 -20.25 9.25
CA ASN A 141 -9.57 -21.18 9.62
C ASN A 141 -10.81 -20.97 8.76
N VAL A 142 -11.52 -22.04 8.46
CA VAL A 142 -12.81 -22.01 7.78
C VAL A 142 -13.77 -23.03 8.38
N THR A 143 -15.06 -22.76 8.27
CA THR A 143 -16.13 -23.66 8.64
C THR A 143 -16.74 -24.27 7.38
N TYR A 144 -16.64 -25.57 7.24
CA TYR A 144 -17.34 -26.33 6.20
C TYR A 144 -18.69 -26.79 6.70
N VAL A 145 -19.72 -26.62 5.86
CA VAL A 145 -21.09 -27.09 6.10
C VAL A 145 -21.40 -28.19 5.11
N SER A 146 -21.60 -29.40 5.58
CA SER A 146 -21.88 -30.55 4.69
C SER A 146 -23.36 -30.72 4.31
N ASP A 147 -24.27 -30.22 5.15
CA ASP A 147 -25.72 -30.25 4.89
C ASP A 147 -26.36 -28.90 5.27
N LEU A 148 -26.80 -28.15 4.27
CA LEU A 148 -27.43 -26.82 4.48
C LEU A 148 -28.79 -26.94 5.20
N LYS A 149 -29.47 -28.07 5.13
CA LYS A 149 -30.76 -28.30 5.84
C LYS A 149 -30.57 -28.49 7.33
N ASN A 150 -29.41 -29.01 7.74
CA ASN A 150 -29.00 -29.25 9.12
C ASN A 150 -27.68 -28.53 9.44
N ALA A 151 -27.52 -27.29 8.99
CA ALA A 151 -26.26 -26.53 9.04
C ALA A 151 -25.62 -26.49 10.44
N ASN A 152 -26.41 -26.44 11.52
CA ASN A 152 -25.87 -26.39 12.88
C ASN A 152 -25.22 -27.72 13.35
N GLN A 153 -25.60 -28.84 12.77
CA GLN A 153 -25.07 -30.17 13.13
C GLN A 153 -24.02 -30.68 12.15
N SER A 154 -23.88 -30.01 11.01
CA SER A 154 -22.98 -30.44 9.91
C SER A 154 -21.75 -29.54 9.73
N LYS A 155 -21.42 -28.73 10.73
CA LYS A 155 -20.27 -27.82 10.71
C LYS A 155 -18.97 -28.53 11.08
N THR A 156 -17.92 -28.31 10.30
CA THR A 156 -16.56 -28.77 10.59
C THR A 156 -15.59 -27.64 10.38
N ASN A 157 -14.83 -27.30 11.42
CA ASN A 157 -13.79 -26.30 11.36
C ASN A 157 -12.49 -26.92 10.87
N GLN A 158 -11.83 -26.28 9.91
CA GLN A 158 -10.54 -26.72 9.38
C GLN A 158 -9.60 -25.54 9.23
N THR A 159 -8.31 -25.81 9.41
CA THR A 159 -7.25 -24.85 9.07
C THR A 159 -6.78 -25.15 7.65
N GLU A 160 -6.89 -24.15 6.80
CA GLU A 160 -6.40 -24.18 5.43
C GLU A 160 -5.08 -23.42 5.32
N THR A 161 -4.20 -23.88 4.43
CA THR A 161 -2.96 -23.18 4.10
C THR A 161 -2.89 -22.97 2.60
N ARG A 162 -2.61 -21.74 2.17
CA ARG A 162 -2.44 -21.40 0.75
C ARG A 162 -1.23 -20.52 0.55
N THR A 163 -0.47 -20.83 -0.49
CA THR A 163 0.58 -19.95 -0.95
C THR A 163 0.01 -19.04 -2.03
N ILE A 164 0.19 -17.74 -1.86
CA ILE A 164 -0.27 -16.73 -2.82
C ILE A 164 0.87 -15.81 -3.20
N LYS A 165 0.79 -15.29 -4.42
CA LYS A 165 1.63 -14.22 -4.92
C LYS A 165 0.78 -12.96 -5.03
N LEU A 166 1.29 -11.87 -4.48
CA LEU A 166 0.72 -10.54 -4.54
C LEU A 166 1.63 -9.65 -5.38
N SER A 167 1.05 -8.87 -6.28
CA SER A 167 1.74 -7.80 -6.98
C SER A 167 1.12 -6.47 -6.59
N TYR A 168 1.95 -5.46 -6.36
CA TYR A 168 1.53 -4.14 -5.94
C TYR A 168 1.84 -3.08 -6.98
N SER A 169 0.95 -2.13 -7.16
CA SER A 169 1.18 -0.90 -7.91
C SER A 169 1.48 0.23 -6.95
N LYS A 170 2.56 0.96 -7.24
CA LYS A 170 2.95 2.15 -6.50
C LYS A 170 2.17 3.35 -7.04
N LEU A 171 1.43 4.01 -6.16
CA LEU A 171 0.74 5.28 -6.40
C LEU A 171 1.31 6.34 -5.45
N PRO A 172 1.10 7.64 -5.72
CA PRO A 172 1.52 8.68 -4.79
C PRO A 172 1.00 8.41 -3.38
N GLY A 173 1.92 8.29 -2.41
CA GLY A 173 1.60 8.06 -1.00
C GLY A 173 1.02 6.70 -0.62
N LYS A 174 0.92 5.72 -1.53
CA LYS A 174 0.37 4.40 -1.21
C LYS A 174 0.76 3.29 -2.18
N LEU A 175 0.70 2.06 -1.68
CA LEU A 175 0.82 0.83 -2.45
C LEU A 175 -0.55 0.12 -2.47
N LEU A 176 -1.02 -0.25 -3.65
CA LEU A 176 -2.26 -1.00 -3.81
C LEU A 176 -1.99 -2.36 -4.45
N VAL A 177 -2.67 -3.36 -3.96
CA VAL A 177 -2.67 -4.71 -4.57
C VAL A 177 -3.23 -4.61 -5.98
N ASN A 178 -2.42 -4.96 -6.95
CA ASN A 178 -2.78 -4.97 -8.36
C ASN A 178 -3.19 -6.36 -8.85
N GLN A 179 -2.69 -7.42 -8.19
CA GLN A 179 -3.00 -8.78 -8.53
C GLN A 179 -2.87 -9.72 -7.33
N VAL A 180 -3.81 -10.65 -7.20
CA VAL A 180 -3.79 -11.76 -6.26
C VAL A 180 -3.80 -13.07 -7.06
N GLN A 181 -2.76 -13.89 -6.92
CA GLN A 181 -2.65 -15.17 -7.61
C GLN A 181 -2.39 -16.29 -6.62
N VAL A 182 -3.06 -17.42 -6.77
CA VAL A 182 -2.66 -18.63 -6.08
C VAL A 182 -1.35 -19.11 -6.68
N TRP A 183 -0.32 -19.23 -5.85
CA TRP A 183 0.95 -19.78 -6.26
C TRP A 183 0.79 -21.31 -6.34
N LYS A 184 0.80 -21.81 -7.55
CA LYS A 184 0.97 -23.24 -7.77
C LYS A 184 2.46 -23.52 -7.77
N SER A 185 2.94 -24.41 -6.90
CA SER A 185 4.32 -24.85 -6.97
C SER A 185 4.56 -25.46 -8.35
N GLY A 186 5.72 -25.18 -8.96
CA GLY A 186 6.01 -25.66 -10.32
C GLY A 186 5.98 -27.17 -10.52
N LEU A 187 5.77 -27.95 -9.46
CA LEU A 187 5.48 -29.39 -9.51
C LEU A 187 4.09 -29.69 -10.12
N ASP A 188 3.11 -28.79 -9.95
CA ASP A 188 1.79 -28.97 -10.56
C ASP A 188 1.78 -28.68 -12.08
N ASP A 189 2.81 -27.97 -12.58
CA ASP A 189 2.99 -27.75 -14.03
C ASP A 189 3.84 -28.85 -14.70
N LEU A 190 4.59 -29.65 -13.93
CA LEU A 190 5.33 -30.80 -14.49
C LEU A 190 4.41 -31.91 -14.99
N ASP A 191 3.23 -32.08 -14.38
CA ASP A 191 2.22 -33.04 -14.86
C ASP A 191 1.54 -32.60 -16.17
N LYS A 192 1.75 -31.35 -16.61
CA LYS A 192 1.25 -30.80 -17.88
C LYS A 192 2.31 -30.75 -18.98
N VAL A 193 3.54 -31.08 -18.69
CA VAL A 193 4.56 -31.30 -19.72
C VAL A 193 4.21 -32.62 -20.39
N THR A 194 3.39 -32.51 -21.44
CA THR A 194 3.08 -33.66 -22.30
C THR A 194 4.38 -34.30 -22.77
N PRO A 195 4.46 -35.65 -22.86
CA PRO A 195 5.69 -36.39 -23.23
C PRO A 195 6.27 -36.02 -24.61
N LYS A 196 5.57 -35.23 -25.39
CA LYS A 196 5.96 -34.78 -26.74
C LYS A 196 7.22 -33.93 -26.80
N THR A 197 7.62 -33.28 -25.70
CA THR A 197 8.80 -32.40 -25.67
C THR A 197 10.09 -33.16 -25.34
N LEU A 198 10.00 -34.42 -24.90
CA LEU A 198 11.17 -35.24 -24.58
C LEU A 198 11.63 -36.13 -25.74
N GLU A 199 10.80 -36.32 -26.76
CA GLU A 199 11.17 -37.14 -27.92
C GLU A 199 12.02 -36.39 -28.99
N GLU A 200 12.02 -35.06 -28.98
CA GLU A 200 12.78 -34.26 -29.97
C GLU A 200 14.23 -33.96 -29.57
N SER A 201 14.65 -34.33 -28.34
CA SER A 201 16.01 -34.08 -27.82
C SER A 201 16.92 -35.32 -27.81
N SER A 202 16.47 -36.49 -28.27
CA SER A 202 17.29 -37.70 -28.28
C SER A 202 17.63 -38.17 -29.70
N SER A 203 18.08 -37.25 -30.58
CA SER A 203 18.83 -37.65 -31.76
C SER A 203 20.30 -37.90 -31.37
N VAL A 204 20.57 -39.09 -30.90
CA VAL A 204 21.96 -39.62 -30.80
C VAL A 204 22.52 -39.70 -32.22
N PRO A 205 23.68 -39.06 -32.53
CA PRO A 205 24.32 -39.23 -33.83
C PRO A 205 24.75 -40.70 -33.97
N SER A 206 24.23 -41.37 -34.99
CA SER A 206 24.68 -42.73 -35.36
C SER A 206 26.18 -42.71 -35.75
N LEU A 207 26.98 -43.50 -35.04
CA LEU A 207 28.37 -43.77 -35.39
C LEU A 207 28.44 -44.44 -36.76
N PRO A 208 29.41 -44.07 -37.61
CA PRO A 208 29.57 -44.73 -38.92
C PRO A 208 30.08 -46.19 -38.73
N ASN A 209 29.36 -47.11 -39.36
CA ASN A 209 29.77 -48.49 -39.48
C ASN A 209 31.11 -48.59 -40.22
N THR A 210 32.16 -49.00 -39.54
CA THR A 210 33.42 -49.43 -40.13
C THR A 210 33.29 -50.89 -40.56
N THR A 211 33.05 -51.10 -41.84
CA THR A 211 33.16 -52.41 -42.46
C THR A 211 34.63 -52.72 -42.72
N THR A 212 35.19 -53.64 -41.96
CA THR A 212 36.55 -54.17 -42.22
C THR A 212 36.37 -55.36 -43.17
N LYS A 213 37.13 -55.26 -44.23
CA LYS A 213 37.33 -56.37 -45.20
C LYS A 213 38.60 -57.14 -44.81
#